data_5a06e900cdd4d771fbb4d9a267f4b691
#
_entry.id   5a06e900cdd4d771fbb4d9a267f4b691
#
_cell.length_a   1.000
_cell.length_b   1.000
_cell.length_c   1.000
_cell.angle_alpha   90.00
_cell.angle_beta   90.00
_cell.angle_gamma   90.00
#
_symmetry.space_group_name_H-M   'P 1'
#
loop_
_entity.id
_entity.type
_entity.pdbx_description
1 polymer ?
#
loop_
_entity_poly.entity_id
_entity_poly.type
_entity_poly.pdbx_seq_one_letter_code
_entity_poly.pdbx_strand_id
1 'polypeptide(L)'
;MKNNFLLFLFIFTFLSHTSIAQKMHSTNITHKPRVIVTADPELDDNNSLIRFLLYSSDFTIEGLVYASSQFHWKGDGKGTKFMVPGREYTRYGLNLCPCTSYRWAKDEKFIHNAVDAYAQSYPNLKLHHPGYPTPAYLRSKIKYGNIEFEGDFTKDTEGSNLIKAAILDKNSEPLYITAWGGASTIARALKSIEDSLSKNSNWVLIKKKISSKVILLLSGDQDNTHTSYILPHWPEMRYMQFKNGPNYGYGAQLIANKENAIYLTPHWMMDNVLSKGAFGKIYRVWGDGKQMVKNDPFDYFGLDGYTNEQLKAMGYVVWMPKQEKNSWLGEGDTGTFMNLLDNGLNAIDFNSLGGWGGRYYIPNPATDINPFSNDTSKVKDLVISANMLSKMDSAAKTLADFPNFFPAVQNDFASRLVWATTTRYQQANHAPVITAQQKYFVKAGETIELKAMVKDPDGDALTVQWWQFAKYKNSPKVMIQNKEELNTKVQVPSNVVVNEKINLILEVRDNTKNYITRYKNIELIVK
;
A
#
# COMPACT_ATOMS: atom_id res chain seq x y z
N MET A 1 -97.93 -9.99 -21.49
CA MET A 1 -97.08 -8.83 -21.79
C MET A 1 -96.00 -8.82 -20.73
N LYS A 2 -94.79 -9.25 -21.13
CA LYS A 2 -93.66 -9.45 -20.19
C LYS A 2 -92.61 -8.41 -20.52
N ASN A 3 -92.35 -7.51 -19.58
CA ASN A 3 -91.27 -6.55 -19.68
C ASN A 3 -89.94 -7.23 -19.29
N ASN A 4 -88.98 -7.26 -20.17
CA ASN A 4 -87.60 -7.65 -19.88
C ASN A 4 -86.78 -6.38 -19.57
N PHE A 5 -86.31 -6.28 -18.34
CA PHE A 5 -85.34 -5.27 -17.93
C PHE A 5 -83.93 -5.87 -18.10
N LEU A 6 -83.14 -5.27 -19.01
CA LEU A 6 -81.76 -5.66 -19.22
C LEU A 6 -80.89 -4.85 -18.20
N LEU A 7 -80.25 -5.56 -17.29
CA LEU A 7 -79.32 -4.99 -16.33
C LEU A 7 -77.92 -5.01 -16.92
N PHE A 8 -77.35 -3.83 -17.29
CA PHE A 8 -75.98 -3.70 -17.70
C PHE A 8 -75.06 -3.66 -16.46
N LEU A 9 -74.27 -4.73 -16.27
CA LEU A 9 -73.24 -4.84 -15.26
C LEU A 9 -71.94 -4.22 -15.80
N PHE A 10 -71.56 -3.01 -15.33
CA PHE A 10 -70.26 -2.41 -15.60
C PHE A 10 -69.23 -3.09 -14.68
N ILE A 11 -68.37 -3.96 -15.24
CA ILE A 11 -67.20 -4.50 -14.55
C ILE A 11 -66.06 -3.47 -14.69
N PHE A 12 -65.79 -2.76 -13.61
CA PHE A 12 -64.56 -1.94 -13.46
C PHE A 12 -63.41 -2.89 -13.15
N THR A 13 -62.56 -3.20 -14.14
CA THR A 13 -61.29 -3.86 -13.92
C THR A 13 -60.28 -2.84 -13.38
N PHE A 14 -60.02 -2.93 -12.07
CA PHE A 14 -58.87 -2.25 -11.47
C PHE A 14 -57.59 -2.95 -11.96
N LEU A 15 -56.90 -2.36 -12.93
CA LEU A 15 -55.52 -2.69 -13.23
C LEU A 15 -54.64 -2.15 -12.11
N SER A 16 -54.35 -2.99 -11.15
CA SER A 16 -53.32 -2.76 -10.14
C SER A 16 -51.94 -2.78 -10.86
N HIS A 17 -51.41 -1.61 -11.15
CA HIS A 17 -50.01 -1.49 -11.51
C HIS A 17 -49.16 -1.86 -10.30
N THR A 18 -48.77 -3.11 -10.18
CA THR A 18 -47.69 -3.51 -9.30
C THR A 18 -46.40 -2.99 -9.89
N SER A 19 -45.95 -1.83 -9.40
CA SER A 19 -44.58 -1.38 -9.60
C SER A 19 -43.66 -2.44 -9.01
N ILE A 20 -43.09 -3.28 -9.88
CA ILE A 20 -41.96 -4.11 -9.53
C ILE A 20 -40.80 -3.13 -9.29
N ALA A 21 -40.66 -2.71 -8.04
CA ALA A 21 -39.42 -2.11 -7.58
C ALA A 21 -38.33 -3.16 -7.77
N GLN A 22 -37.63 -3.07 -8.88
CA GLN A 22 -36.45 -3.86 -9.15
C GLN A 22 -35.45 -3.52 -8.03
N LYS A 23 -35.39 -4.40 -7.04
CA LYS A 23 -34.36 -4.39 -6.01
C LYS A 23 -33.02 -4.47 -6.74
N MET A 24 -32.43 -3.32 -7.00
CA MET A 24 -31.03 -3.24 -7.39
C MET A 24 -30.23 -3.79 -6.19
N HIS A 25 -30.03 -5.09 -6.17
CA HIS A 25 -28.96 -5.68 -5.44
C HIS A 25 -27.69 -5.18 -6.14
N SER A 26 -27.15 -4.08 -5.64
CA SER A 26 -25.75 -3.77 -5.85
C SER A 26 -24.97 -4.87 -5.11
N THR A 27 -24.72 -5.98 -5.78
CA THR A 27 -23.67 -6.90 -5.44
C THR A 27 -22.37 -6.24 -5.86
N ASN A 28 -21.95 -5.17 -5.15
CA ASN A 28 -20.55 -4.88 -5.02
C ASN A 28 -19.97 -6.02 -4.18
N ILE A 29 -19.70 -7.14 -4.79
CA ILE A 29 -18.69 -8.07 -4.31
C ILE A 29 -17.41 -7.28 -4.49
N THR A 30 -17.01 -6.54 -3.47
CA THR A 30 -15.69 -5.92 -3.40
C THR A 30 -14.71 -7.08 -3.36
N HIS A 31 -14.17 -7.42 -4.53
CA HIS A 31 -13.20 -8.51 -4.65
C HIS A 31 -11.93 -8.02 -3.97
N LYS A 32 -11.61 -8.60 -2.80
CA LYS A 32 -10.42 -8.23 -2.03
C LYS A 32 -9.18 -8.52 -2.87
N PRO A 33 -8.26 -7.57 -3.06
CA PRO A 33 -7.01 -7.81 -3.77
C PRO A 33 -6.25 -9.00 -3.17
N ARG A 34 -5.74 -9.89 -4.01
CA ARG A 34 -4.89 -11.00 -3.62
C ARG A 34 -3.46 -10.51 -3.47
N VAL A 35 -2.89 -10.63 -2.28
CA VAL A 35 -1.59 -10.03 -1.96
C VAL A 35 -0.63 -11.07 -1.38
N ILE A 36 0.60 -11.09 -1.88
CA ILE A 36 1.75 -11.73 -1.26
C ILE A 36 2.73 -10.63 -0.86
N VAL A 37 3.20 -10.66 0.38
CA VAL A 37 4.27 -9.80 0.89
C VAL A 37 5.55 -10.62 0.99
N THR A 38 6.66 -10.11 0.41
CA THR A 38 8.02 -10.59 0.68
C THR A 38 8.78 -9.49 1.38
N ALA A 39 9.37 -9.78 2.54
CA ALA A 39 9.95 -8.79 3.44
C ALA A 39 11.25 -9.32 4.06
N ASP A 40 12.23 -8.44 4.24
CA ASP A 40 13.44 -8.73 4.99
C ASP A 40 13.37 -8.10 6.40
N PRO A 41 14.24 -8.48 7.35
CA PRO A 41 14.12 -8.03 8.73
C PRO A 41 14.63 -6.60 8.93
N GLU A 42 14.13 -5.65 8.15
CA GLU A 42 14.43 -4.23 8.36
C GLU A 42 13.43 -3.58 9.33
N LEU A 43 13.80 -2.46 9.93
CA LEU A 43 12.99 -1.77 10.95
C LEU A 43 11.67 -1.26 10.36
N ASP A 44 11.70 -0.76 9.15
CA ASP A 44 10.53 -0.23 8.48
C ASP A 44 9.66 -1.33 7.85
N ASP A 45 10.23 -2.48 7.46
CA ASP A 45 9.46 -3.70 7.14
C ASP A 45 8.60 -4.14 8.32
N ASN A 46 9.18 -4.18 9.54
CA ASN A 46 8.43 -4.51 10.74
C ASN A 46 7.24 -3.56 10.97
N ASN A 47 7.47 -2.26 10.84
CA ASN A 47 6.42 -1.27 11.04
C ASN A 47 5.38 -1.30 9.91
N SER A 48 5.82 -1.47 8.66
CA SER A 48 4.95 -1.65 7.49
C SER A 48 4.07 -2.89 7.64
N LEU A 49 4.62 -3.99 8.18
CA LEU A 49 3.87 -5.23 8.41
C LEU A 49 2.80 -5.06 9.49
N ILE A 50 3.08 -4.31 10.56
CA ILE A 50 2.08 -3.98 11.60
C ILE A 50 0.91 -3.25 10.96
N ARG A 51 1.19 -2.22 10.15
CA ARG A 51 0.14 -1.51 9.41
C ARG A 51 -0.60 -2.45 8.46
N PHE A 52 0.10 -3.24 7.65
CA PHE A 52 -0.50 -4.19 6.71
C PHE A 52 -1.47 -5.16 7.41
N LEU A 53 -1.09 -5.70 8.56
CA LEU A 53 -1.94 -6.62 9.33
C LEU A 53 -3.20 -5.93 9.90
N LEU A 54 -3.10 -4.65 10.27
CA LEU A 54 -4.27 -3.85 10.68
C LEU A 54 -5.24 -3.57 9.52
N TYR A 55 -4.75 -3.63 8.27
CA TYR A 55 -5.56 -3.53 7.06
C TYR A 55 -5.89 -4.89 6.43
N SER A 56 -5.59 -6.00 7.10
CA SER A 56 -5.79 -7.35 6.55
C SER A 56 -7.24 -7.71 6.26
N SER A 57 -8.20 -6.96 6.79
CA SER A 57 -9.62 -7.06 6.41
C SER A 57 -9.89 -6.70 4.94
N ASP A 58 -9.01 -5.92 4.32
CA ASP A 58 -9.18 -5.37 2.98
C ASP A 58 -8.53 -6.26 1.90
N PHE A 59 -7.77 -7.30 2.30
CA PHE A 59 -6.99 -8.14 1.41
C PHE A 59 -7.35 -9.63 1.51
N THR A 60 -7.05 -10.38 0.44
CA THR A 60 -6.85 -11.83 0.48
C THR A 60 -5.36 -12.08 0.55
N ILE A 61 -4.84 -12.36 1.76
CA ILE A 61 -3.40 -12.56 1.99
C ILE A 61 -3.02 -13.97 1.56
N GLU A 62 -2.25 -14.09 0.48
CA GLU A 62 -1.81 -15.37 -0.07
C GLU A 62 -0.45 -15.81 0.46
N GLY A 63 0.38 -14.88 0.97
CA GLY A 63 1.68 -15.18 1.55
C GLY A 63 2.26 -14.04 2.36
N LEU A 64 3.02 -14.42 3.41
CA LEU A 64 3.89 -13.57 4.21
C LEU A 64 5.26 -14.24 4.21
N VAL A 65 6.19 -13.75 3.40
CA VAL A 65 7.39 -14.48 3.03
C VAL A 65 8.64 -13.74 3.46
N TYR A 66 9.48 -14.39 4.27
CA TYR A 66 10.82 -13.87 4.55
C TYR A 66 11.66 -13.84 3.28
N ALA A 67 12.30 -12.72 3.01
CA ALA A 67 13.20 -12.52 1.89
C ALA A 67 14.57 -12.01 2.38
N SER A 68 15.56 -11.97 1.52
CA SER A 68 16.82 -11.26 1.70
C SER A 68 16.84 -9.98 0.87
N SER A 69 17.77 -9.09 1.20
CA SER A 69 18.14 -7.93 0.39
C SER A 69 19.64 -7.69 0.48
N GLN A 70 20.15 -6.64 -0.19
CA GLN A 70 21.53 -6.20 0.02
C GLN A 70 21.80 -5.74 1.47
N PHE A 71 20.74 -5.42 2.21
CA PHE A 71 20.85 -4.93 3.59
C PHE A 71 20.74 -6.05 4.63
N HIS A 72 20.10 -7.18 4.28
CA HIS A 72 19.80 -8.24 5.23
C HIS A 72 19.83 -9.62 4.56
N TRP A 73 20.70 -10.49 5.00
CA TRP A 73 20.73 -11.92 4.59
C TRP A 73 21.30 -12.81 5.68
N LYS A 74 20.73 -14.01 5.79
CA LYS A 74 20.94 -14.93 6.92
C LYS A 74 22.25 -15.70 6.86
N GLY A 75 22.76 -15.99 5.67
CA GLY A 75 23.79 -16.98 5.43
C GLY A 75 23.26 -18.41 5.37
N ASP A 76 24.10 -19.32 4.89
CA ASP A 76 23.75 -20.75 4.68
C ASP A 76 23.92 -21.62 5.93
N GLY A 77 24.38 -21.05 7.04
CA GLY A 77 24.68 -21.78 8.27
C GLY A 77 25.89 -22.72 8.20
N LYS A 78 26.61 -22.76 7.06
CA LYS A 78 27.79 -23.61 6.85
C LYS A 78 29.11 -22.85 6.96
N GLY A 79 29.03 -21.55 7.23
CA GLY A 79 30.22 -20.70 7.34
C GLY A 79 30.70 -20.16 5.98
N THR A 80 29.93 -20.27 4.93
CA THR A 80 30.26 -19.69 3.63
C THR A 80 30.34 -18.18 3.74
N LYS A 81 31.49 -17.61 3.35
CA LYS A 81 31.69 -16.16 3.28
C LYS A 81 31.19 -15.65 1.95
N PHE A 82 30.37 -14.61 2.00
CA PHE A 82 29.73 -14.01 0.84
C PHE A 82 29.86 -12.49 0.83
N MET A 83 29.94 -11.90 -0.34
CA MET A 83 29.81 -10.47 -0.58
C MET A 83 29.49 -10.19 -2.05
N VAL A 84 28.83 -9.08 -2.31
CA VAL A 84 28.71 -8.49 -3.64
C VAL A 84 29.43 -7.13 -3.62
N PRO A 85 30.40 -6.86 -4.51
CA PRO A 85 31.12 -5.59 -4.54
C PRO A 85 30.17 -4.40 -4.74
N GLY A 86 30.46 -3.28 -4.07
CA GLY A 86 29.71 -2.04 -4.19
C GLY A 86 28.45 -1.94 -3.32
N ARG A 87 28.14 -2.97 -2.52
CA ARG A 87 27.03 -2.93 -1.55
C ARG A 87 27.40 -2.10 -0.31
N GLU A 88 26.41 -1.82 0.53
CA GLU A 88 26.54 -1.03 1.75
C GLU A 88 27.69 -1.53 2.65
N TYR A 89 27.81 -2.83 2.86
CA TYR A 89 28.84 -3.45 3.69
C TYR A 89 30.27 -3.32 3.15
N THR A 90 30.44 -2.83 1.92
CA THR A 90 31.73 -2.49 1.31
C THR A 90 31.97 -0.98 1.19
N ARG A 91 31.00 -0.17 1.62
CA ARG A 91 31.08 1.31 1.57
C ARG A 91 31.62 1.88 2.88
N TYR A 92 31.85 3.17 2.89
CA TYR A 92 32.28 3.97 4.04
C TYR A 92 33.60 3.48 4.69
N GLY A 93 34.40 2.70 3.95
CA GLY A 93 35.65 2.15 4.46
C GLY A 93 35.50 1.06 5.55
N LEU A 94 34.29 0.56 5.77
CA LEU A 94 34.00 -0.37 6.87
C LEU A 94 34.47 -1.80 6.61
N ASN A 95 34.42 -2.26 5.35
CA ASN A 95 34.82 -3.62 4.92
C ASN A 95 34.20 -4.73 5.81
N LEU A 96 32.89 -4.67 6.05
CA LEU A 96 32.18 -5.59 6.96
C LEU A 96 32.05 -7.00 6.39
N CYS A 97 32.13 -7.17 5.09
CA CYS A 97 32.13 -8.45 4.40
C CYS A 97 33.38 -8.57 3.50
N PRO A 98 33.82 -9.81 3.12
CA PRO A 98 33.02 -11.07 3.10
C PRO A 98 32.68 -11.59 4.50
N CYS A 99 31.41 -11.86 4.73
CA CYS A 99 30.88 -12.31 6.02
C CYS A 99 29.94 -13.52 5.83
N THR A 100 29.58 -14.20 6.91
CA THR A 100 28.74 -15.40 6.86
C THR A 100 27.24 -15.11 7.01
N SER A 101 26.92 -13.89 7.41
CA SER A 101 25.56 -13.34 7.57
C SER A 101 25.68 -11.83 7.64
N TYR A 102 24.70 -11.10 7.20
CA TYR A 102 24.70 -9.63 7.27
C TYR A 102 23.38 -9.12 7.83
N ARG A 103 23.45 -8.37 8.96
CA ARG A 103 22.34 -7.73 9.65
C ARG A 103 21.10 -8.63 9.82
N TRP A 104 21.33 -9.90 10.15
CA TRP A 104 20.29 -10.91 10.38
C TRP A 104 20.46 -11.49 11.77
N ALA A 105 19.47 -11.31 12.63
CA ALA A 105 19.50 -11.87 13.97
C ALA A 105 19.41 -13.41 13.95
N LYS A 106 20.11 -14.09 14.87
CA LYS A 106 20.15 -15.56 14.93
C LYS A 106 18.75 -16.20 14.96
N ASP A 107 17.84 -15.58 15.71
CA ASP A 107 16.48 -16.07 15.93
C ASP A 107 15.44 -15.12 15.33
N GLU A 108 15.74 -14.56 14.14
CA GLU A 108 14.88 -13.60 13.47
C GLU A 108 13.49 -14.16 13.17
N LYS A 109 12.44 -13.50 13.68
CA LYS A 109 11.04 -13.92 13.56
C LYS A 109 10.07 -12.74 13.49
N PHE A 110 10.46 -11.60 12.91
CA PHE A 110 9.61 -10.40 12.94
C PHE A 110 8.21 -10.63 12.33
N ILE A 111 8.09 -11.42 11.23
CA ILE A 111 6.77 -11.76 10.66
C ILE A 111 5.95 -12.61 11.65
N HIS A 112 6.57 -13.58 12.32
CA HIS A 112 5.88 -14.38 13.34
C HIS A 112 5.45 -13.51 14.52
N ASN A 113 6.33 -12.62 14.99
CA ASN A 113 6.05 -11.72 16.11
C ASN A 113 4.89 -10.77 15.78
N ALA A 114 4.84 -10.25 14.55
CA ALA A 114 3.74 -9.41 14.09
C ALA A 114 2.40 -10.18 14.04
N VAL A 115 2.42 -11.43 13.54
CA VAL A 115 1.22 -12.30 13.52
C VAL A 115 0.83 -12.73 14.94
N ASP A 116 1.76 -12.86 15.88
CA ASP A 116 1.46 -13.14 17.29
C ASP A 116 0.83 -11.93 17.98
N ALA A 117 1.28 -10.71 17.69
CA ALA A 117 0.63 -9.48 18.15
C ALA A 117 -0.78 -9.32 17.54
N TYR A 118 -0.92 -9.66 16.26
CA TYR A 118 -2.23 -9.74 15.60
C TYR A 118 -3.16 -10.73 16.30
N ALA A 119 -2.67 -11.92 16.65
CA ALA A 119 -3.46 -12.95 17.31
C ALA A 119 -4.01 -12.49 18.67
N GLN A 120 -3.20 -11.74 19.43
CA GLN A 120 -3.65 -11.14 20.69
C GLN A 120 -4.75 -10.07 20.46
N SER A 121 -4.69 -9.35 19.36
CA SER A 121 -5.62 -8.28 19.00
C SER A 121 -6.85 -8.77 18.22
N TYR A 122 -6.80 -9.97 17.66
CA TYR A 122 -7.81 -10.50 16.73
C TYR A 122 -9.25 -10.52 17.29
N PRO A 123 -9.50 -10.90 18.55
CA PRO A 123 -10.87 -10.87 19.09
C PRO A 123 -11.50 -9.48 18.99
N ASN A 124 -10.71 -8.43 19.23
CA ASN A 124 -11.15 -7.05 19.15
C ASN A 124 -11.31 -6.62 17.68
N LEU A 125 -10.30 -6.84 16.84
CA LEU A 125 -10.34 -6.51 15.43
C LEU A 125 -11.56 -7.09 14.72
N LYS A 126 -11.85 -8.38 14.98
CA LYS A 126 -13.01 -9.08 14.41
C LYS A 126 -14.35 -8.49 14.86
N LEU A 127 -14.42 -7.92 16.06
CA LEU A 127 -15.61 -7.23 16.56
C LEU A 127 -15.93 -5.98 15.72
N HIS A 128 -14.88 -5.24 15.31
CA HIS A 128 -15.04 -4.01 14.54
C HIS A 128 -15.22 -4.25 13.04
N HIS A 129 -14.62 -5.33 12.52
CA HIS A 129 -14.80 -5.71 11.11
C HIS A 129 -14.72 -7.23 10.91
N PRO A 130 -15.80 -7.89 10.41
CA PRO A 130 -15.85 -9.35 10.29
C PRO A 130 -14.88 -9.94 9.26
N GLY A 131 -14.33 -9.10 8.38
CA GLY A 131 -13.43 -9.50 7.29
C GLY A 131 -11.99 -9.78 7.70
N TYR A 132 -11.61 -9.59 8.97
CA TYR A 132 -10.26 -9.92 9.45
C TYR A 132 -9.99 -11.43 9.36
N PRO A 133 -8.87 -11.88 8.75
CA PRO A 133 -8.53 -13.30 8.66
C PRO A 133 -8.18 -13.88 10.03
N THR A 134 -8.38 -15.19 10.20
CA THR A 134 -8.01 -15.82 11.47
C THR A 134 -6.49 -15.84 11.67
N PRO A 135 -5.96 -15.77 12.91
CA PRO A 135 -4.54 -15.90 13.18
C PRO A 135 -3.94 -17.21 12.66
N ALA A 136 -4.71 -18.31 12.73
CA ALA A 136 -4.27 -19.60 12.20
C ALA A 136 -4.07 -19.54 10.67
N TYR A 137 -4.97 -18.86 9.95
CA TYR A 137 -4.81 -18.63 8.52
C TYR A 137 -3.54 -17.84 8.22
N LEU A 138 -3.30 -16.72 8.91
CA LEU A 138 -2.10 -15.91 8.68
C LEU A 138 -0.82 -16.70 8.99
N ARG A 139 -0.77 -17.47 10.09
CA ARG A 139 0.38 -18.33 10.40
C ARG A 139 0.65 -19.35 9.31
N SER A 140 -0.38 -19.93 8.70
CA SER A 140 -0.22 -20.90 7.59
C SER A 140 0.42 -20.28 6.34
N LYS A 141 0.30 -18.94 6.18
CA LYS A 141 0.86 -18.19 5.06
C LYS A 141 2.31 -17.74 5.27
N ILE A 142 2.87 -17.90 6.48
CA ILE A 142 4.27 -17.56 6.74
C ILE A 142 5.17 -18.61 6.13
N LYS A 143 6.12 -18.20 5.28
CA LYS A 143 7.11 -19.06 4.64
C LYS A 143 8.48 -18.40 4.61
N TYR A 144 9.53 -19.21 4.63
CA TYR A 144 10.87 -18.73 4.35
C TYR A 144 11.16 -18.81 2.86
N GLY A 145 11.59 -17.68 2.30
CA GLY A 145 12.02 -17.56 0.92
C GLY A 145 13.53 -17.78 0.74
N ASN A 146 14.09 -17.14 -0.26
CA ASN A 146 15.53 -17.17 -0.54
C ASN A 146 16.23 -16.15 0.36
N ILE A 147 16.65 -16.59 1.55
CA ILE A 147 17.19 -15.74 2.61
C ILE A 147 18.68 -16.01 2.89
N GLU A 148 19.30 -17.00 2.25
CA GLU A 148 20.69 -17.38 2.53
C GLU A 148 21.66 -16.26 2.13
N PHE A 149 21.53 -15.73 0.92
CA PHE A 149 22.35 -14.63 0.41
C PHE A 149 21.49 -13.67 -0.43
N GLU A 150 21.92 -12.40 -0.53
CA GLU A 150 21.23 -11.45 -1.37
C GLU A 150 21.27 -11.87 -2.85
N GLY A 151 20.15 -11.75 -3.56
CA GLY A 151 20.08 -12.03 -4.99
C GLY A 151 20.25 -13.50 -5.37
N ASP A 152 20.37 -14.42 -4.42
CA ASP A 152 20.45 -15.86 -4.72
C ASP A 152 19.04 -16.44 -4.96
N PHE A 153 18.79 -16.89 -6.18
CA PHE A 153 17.55 -17.57 -6.58
C PHE A 153 17.84 -18.94 -7.26
N THR A 154 18.91 -19.60 -6.84
CA THR A 154 19.33 -20.89 -7.42
C THR A 154 18.48 -22.07 -6.94
N LYS A 155 17.90 -22.00 -5.73
CA LYS A 155 17.18 -23.10 -5.08
C LYS A 155 15.72 -22.74 -4.82
N ASP A 156 14.83 -23.71 -5.01
CA ASP A 156 13.45 -23.62 -4.54
C ASP A 156 13.40 -23.57 -3.01
N THR A 157 12.51 -22.74 -2.49
CA THR A 157 12.23 -22.58 -1.07
C THR A 157 10.74 -22.74 -0.81
N GLU A 158 10.32 -22.85 0.46
CA GLU A 158 8.89 -22.85 0.79
C GLU A 158 8.20 -21.57 0.30
N GLY A 159 8.87 -20.43 0.41
CA GLY A 159 8.35 -19.13 -0.05
C GLY A 159 8.23 -19.07 -1.57
N SER A 160 9.26 -19.47 -2.32
CA SER A 160 9.19 -19.47 -3.77
C SER A 160 8.14 -20.48 -4.30
N ASN A 161 7.98 -21.62 -3.64
CA ASN A 161 6.94 -22.60 -3.98
C ASN A 161 5.53 -22.09 -3.68
N LEU A 162 5.34 -21.35 -2.59
CA LEU A 162 4.06 -20.69 -2.30
C LEU A 162 3.72 -19.67 -3.39
N ILE A 163 4.67 -18.81 -3.78
CA ILE A 163 4.50 -17.83 -4.85
C ILE A 163 4.18 -18.54 -6.18
N LYS A 164 4.95 -19.57 -6.54
CA LYS A 164 4.72 -20.40 -7.74
C LYS A 164 3.31 -20.99 -7.75
N ALA A 165 2.86 -21.55 -6.64
CA ALA A 165 1.51 -22.13 -6.52
C ALA A 165 0.41 -21.07 -6.71
N ALA A 166 0.56 -19.89 -6.14
CA ALA A 166 -0.40 -18.79 -6.29
C ALA A 166 -0.44 -18.22 -7.73
N ILE A 167 0.72 -18.19 -8.41
CA ILE A 167 0.81 -17.78 -9.82
C ILE A 167 0.07 -18.77 -10.72
N LEU A 168 0.26 -20.07 -10.48
CA LEU A 168 -0.26 -21.16 -11.32
C LEU A 168 -1.67 -21.62 -10.96
N ASP A 169 -2.26 -21.12 -9.89
CA ASP A 169 -3.62 -21.50 -9.50
C ASP A 169 -4.67 -21.10 -10.56
N LYS A 170 -5.87 -21.68 -10.45
CA LYS A 170 -6.97 -21.45 -11.40
C LYS A 170 -7.64 -20.08 -11.25
N ASN A 171 -7.34 -19.34 -10.19
CA ASN A 171 -7.91 -18.02 -9.97
C ASN A 171 -7.30 -17.03 -10.97
N SER A 172 -8.15 -16.41 -11.79
CA SER A 172 -7.73 -15.43 -12.83
C SER A 172 -7.59 -14.00 -12.33
N GLU A 173 -7.99 -13.75 -11.08
CA GLU A 173 -7.89 -12.42 -10.48
C GLU A 173 -6.44 -11.97 -10.36
N PRO A 174 -6.16 -10.67 -10.46
CA PRO A 174 -4.83 -10.14 -10.29
C PRO A 174 -4.18 -10.59 -8.97
N LEU A 175 -2.92 -10.98 -9.05
CA LEU A 175 -2.07 -11.32 -7.92
C LEU A 175 -1.03 -10.21 -7.73
N TYR A 176 -1.16 -9.45 -6.67
CA TYR A 176 -0.20 -8.42 -6.30
C TYR A 176 0.89 -9.04 -5.44
N ILE A 177 2.14 -8.90 -5.84
CA ILE A 177 3.29 -9.35 -5.06
C ILE A 177 4.10 -8.11 -4.70
N THR A 178 4.12 -7.79 -3.40
CA THR A 178 4.90 -6.67 -2.88
C THR A 178 6.26 -7.19 -2.42
N ALA A 179 7.36 -6.58 -2.88
CA ALA A 179 8.68 -6.87 -2.37
C ALA A 179 9.20 -5.65 -1.60
N TRP A 180 9.41 -5.84 -0.32
CA TRP A 180 9.92 -4.84 0.61
C TRP A 180 11.44 -4.94 0.71
N GLY A 181 11.98 -6.15 0.62
CA GLY A 181 13.40 -6.41 0.40
C GLY A 181 13.75 -6.71 -1.06
N GLY A 182 14.65 -7.67 -1.29
CA GLY A 182 15.03 -8.12 -2.62
C GLY A 182 13.95 -8.98 -3.31
N ALA A 183 14.04 -9.09 -4.62
CA ALA A 183 13.09 -9.85 -5.43
C ALA A 183 13.53 -11.30 -5.72
N SER A 184 14.61 -11.80 -5.11
CA SER A 184 15.20 -13.14 -5.38
C SER A 184 14.19 -14.29 -5.19
N THR A 185 13.35 -14.24 -4.17
CA THR A 185 12.33 -15.28 -3.95
C THR A 185 11.25 -15.28 -5.04
N ILE A 186 10.87 -14.10 -5.55
CA ILE A 186 9.95 -13.95 -6.68
C ILE A 186 10.61 -14.46 -7.96
N ALA A 187 11.88 -14.07 -8.20
CA ALA A 187 12.69 -14.54 -9.32
C ALA A 187 12.81 -16.08 -9.31
N ARG A 188 13.02 -16.70 -8.14
CA ARG A 188 13.06 -18.17 -8.03
C ARG A 188 11.74 -18.82 -8.41
N ALA A 189 10.61 -18.29 -7.95
CA ALA A 189 9.30 -18.80 -8.32
C ALA A 189 9.08 -18.76 -9.83
N LEU A 190 9.38 -17.61 -10.46
CA LEU A 190 9.26 -17.42 -11.90
C LEU A 190 10.21 -18.32 -12.69
N LYS A 191 11.47 -18.47 -12.22
CA LYS A 191 12.44 -19.37 -12.84
C LYS A 191 11.99 -20.81 -12.75
N SER A 192 11.48 -21.24 -11.62
CA SER A 192 10.96 -22.61 -11.44
C SER A 192 9.78 -22.90 -12.37
N ILE A 193 8.94 -21.91 -12.65
CA ILE A 193 7.87 -22.00 -13.67
C ILE A 193 8.47 -22.12 -15.07
N GLU A 194 9.41 -21.25 -15.41
CA GLU A 194 10.10 -21.26 -16.70
C GLU A 194 10.80 -22.59 -16.96
N ASP A 195 11.60 -23.08 -15.99
CA ASP A 195 12.32 -24.36 -16.06
C ASP A 195 11.37 -25.55 -16.28
N SER A 196 10.18 -25.51 -15.67
CA SER A 196 9.20 -26.60 -15.75
C SER A 196 8.35 -26.57 -17.02
N LEU A 197 8.03 -25.38 -17.54
CA LEU A 197 7.00 -25.19 -18.57
C LEU A 197 7.52 -24.64 -19.91
N SER A 198 8.77 -24.17 -20.00
CA SER A 198 9.32 -23.53 -21.21
C SER A 198 9.37 -24.46 -22.43
N LYS A 199 9.41 -25.78 -22.23
CA LYS A 199 9.37 -26.79 -23.31
C LYS A 199 7.94 -27.13 -23.77
N ASN A 200 6.90 -26.58 -23.13
CA ASN A 200 5.52 -26.81 -23.53
C ASN A 200 5.23 -26.06 -24.84
N SER A 201 4.54 -26.68 -25.78
CA SER A 201 4.14 -26.06 -27.06
C SER A 201 3.33 -24.77 -26.88
N ASN A 202 2.61 -24.63 -25.77
CA ASN A 202 1.81 -23.45 -25.43
C ASN A 202 2.57 -22.45 -24.52
N TRP A 203 3.89 -22.55 -24.39
CA TRP A 203 4.66 -21.73 -23.46
C TRP A 203 4.42 -20.23 -23.62
N VAL A 204 4.36 -19.72 -24.84
CA VAL A 204 4.11 -18.29 -25.12
C VAL A 204 2.78 -17.84 -24.52
N LEU A 205 1.73 -18.64 -24.66
CA LEU A 205 0.40 -18.33 -24.10
C LEU A 205 0.39 -18.41 -22.58
N ILE A 206 1.06 -19.44 -22.02
CA ILE A 206 1.20 -19.59 -20.56
C ILE A 206 1.93 -18.38 -19.97
N LYS A 207 3.06 -17.99 -20.57
CA LYS A 207 3.87 -16.85 -20.14
C LYS A 207 3.08 -15.55 -20.17
N LYS A 208 2.36 -15.30 -21.28
CA LYS A 208 1.48 -14.14 -21.40
C LYS A 208 0.38 -14.11 -20.33
N LYS A 209 -0.26 -15.26 -20.05
CA LYS A 209 -1.27 -15.37 -19.00
C LYS A 209 -0.69 -15.06 -17.62
N ILE A 210 0.50 -15.56 -17.30
CA ILE A 210 1.18 -15.27 -16.04
C ILE A 210 1.53 -13.79 -15.95
N SER A 211 2.14 -13.21 -16.99
CA SER A 211 2.50 -11.79 -17.02
C SER A 211 1.30 -10.85 -16.88
N SER A 212 0.12 -11.24 -17.37
CA SER A 212 -1.11 -10.46 -17.22
C SER A 212 -1.73 -10.58 -15.82
N LYS A 213 -1.53 -11.73 -15.14
CA LYS A 213 -2.08 -12.00 -13.81
C LYS A 213 -1.26 -11.34 -12.70
N VAL A 214 0.07 -11.38 -12.80
CA VAL A 214 0.98 -10.93 -11.75
C VAL A 214 1.27 -9.43 -11.89
N ILE A 215 1.22 -8.74 -10.77
CA ILE A 215 1.59 -7.32 -10.65
C ILE A 215 2.62 -7.18 -9.55
N LEU A 216 3.82 -6.73 -9.89
CA LEU A 216 4.90 -6.52 -8.94
C LEU A 216 4.87 -5.08 -8.41
N LEU A 217 4.85 -4.93 -7.10
CA LEU A 217 4.91 -3.65 -6.39
C LEU A 217 6.18 -3.66 -5.51
N LEU A 218 7.28 -3.14 -6.03
CA LEU A 218 8.58 -3.26 -5.39
C LEU A 218 9.00 -1.96 -4.70
N SER A 219 9.57 -2.07 -3.51
CA SER A 219 10.33 -0.99 -2.85
C SER A 219 11.74 -0.90 -3.42
N GLY A 220 11.85 -0.74 -4.74
CA GLY A 220 13.11 -0.77 -5.48
C GLY A 220 13.57 -2.19 -5.85
N ASP A 221 14.71 -2.27 -6.53
CA ASP A 221 15.37 -3.52 -6.90
C ASP A 221 16.59 -3.71 -5.98
N GLN A 222 16.33 -4.16 -4.76
CA GLN A 222 17.33 -4.12 -3.68
C GLN A 222 18.42 -5.19 -3.80
N ASP A 223 18.22 -6.22 -4.62
CA ASP A 223 19.19 -7.29 -4.85
C ASP A 223 19.54 -7.50 -6.33
N ASN A 224 19.13 -6.57 -7.19
CA ASN A 224 19.28 -6.59 -8.65
C ASN A 224 18.57 -7.74 -9.38
N THR A 225 17.78 -8.58 -8.72
CA THR A 225 17.16 -9.74 -9.39
C THR A 225 16.01 -9.34 -10.31
N HIS A 226 15.34 -8.22 -10.04
CA HIS A 226 14.38 -7.69 -11.01
C HIS A 226 15.07 -7.31 -12.31
N THR A 227 16.15 -6.53 -12.25
CA THR A 227 16.87 -6.05 -13.44
C THR A 227 17.62 -7.17 -14.15
N SER A 228 18.23 -8.10 -13.41
CA SER A 228 19.08 -9.16 -14.00
C SER A 228 18.33 -10.36 -14.52
N TYR A 229 17.14 -10.67 -13.94
CA TYR A 229 16.37 -11.85 -14.33
C TYR A 229 14.92 -11.56 -14.69
N ILE A 230 14.15 -10.90 -13.79
CA ILE A 230 12.70 -10.76 -14.00
C ILE A 230 12.42 -9.95 -15.28
N LEU A 231 13.01 -8.78 -15.40
CA LEU A 231 12.78 -7.88 -16.55
C LEU A 231 13.17 -8.53 -17.90
N PRO A 232 14.36 -9.13 -18.08
CA PRO A 232 14.73 -9.74 -19.36
C PRO A 232 13.94 -11.04 -19.67
N HIS A 233 13.58 -11.83 -18.66
CA HIS A 233 12.86 -13.09 -18.88
C HIS A 233 11.33 -12.90 -18.91
N TRP A 234 10.78 -11.88 -18.24
CA TRP A 234 9.34 -11.62 -18.12
C TRP A 234 8.99 -10.17 -18.49
N PRO A 235 9.36 -9.68 -19.67
CA PRO A 235 9.27 -8.25 -20.02
C PRO A 235 7.83 -7.70 -20.08
N GLU A 236 6.82 -8.58 -20.24
CA GLU A 236 5.41 -8.18 -20.25
C GLU A 236 4.79 -8.13 -18.83
N MET A 237 5.54 -8.56 -17.79
CA MET A 237 5.05 -8.52 -16.42
C MET A 237 4.96 -7.08 -15.92
N ARG A 238 3.82 -6.72 -15.36
CA ARG A 238 3.62 -5.37 -14.82
C ARG A 238 4.48 -5.18 -13.58
N TYR A 239 5.37 -4.21 -13.65
CA TYR A 239 6.18 -3.74 -12.54
C TYR A 239 5.86 -2.27 -12.29
N MET A 240 5.54 -1.93 -11.05
CA MET A 240 5.14 -0.58 -10.68
C MET A 240 5.86 -0.14 -9.41
N GLN A 241 6.24 1.12 -9.41
CA GLN A 241 6.62 1.86 -8.22
C GLN A 241 5.61 2.97 -7.96
N PHE A 242 5.73 3.66 -6.85
CA PHE A 242 4.86 4.78 -6.49
C PHE A 242 5.70 6.05 -6.31
N LYS A 243 5.11 7.19 -6.71
CA LYS A 243 5.69 8.54 -6.58
C LYS A 243 4.65 9.51 -6.04
N ASN A 244 5.13 10.62 -5.48
CA ASN A 244 4.30 11.75 -5.06
C ASN A 244 3.22 11.41 -4.03
N GLY A 245 3.37 10.34 -3.26
CA GLY A 245 2.47 9.96 -2.19
C GLY A 245 2.92 10.47 -0.83
N PRO A 246 2.22 10.08 0.24
CA PRO A 246 2.69 10.26 1.60
C PRO A 246 4.09 9.67 1.78
N ASN A 247 4.95 10.37 2.50
CA ASN A 247 6.27 9.83 2.82
C ASN A 247 6.18 8.93 4.05
N TYR A 248 6.33 7.65 3.84
CA TYR A 248 6.34 6.64 4.90
C TYR A 248 7.75 6.25 5.36
N GLY A 249 8.80 6.60 4.61
CA GLY A 249 10.16 6.14 4.86
C GLY A 249 10.89 6.89 5.97
N TYR A 250 12.11 6.48 6.17
CA TYR A 250 13.06 7.16 7.06
C TYR A 250 13.20 8.63 6.66
N GLY A 251 13.30 9.52 7.64
CA GLY A 251 13.48 10.96 7.39
C GLY A 251 12.21 11.70 6.95
N ALA A 252 11.03 11.11 7.09
CA ALA A 252 9.77 11.80 6.86
C ALA A 252 9.71 13.17 7.57
N GLN A 253 10.32 13.29 8.78
CA GLN A 253 10.42 14.52 9.55
C GLN A 253 11.14 15.65 8.81
N LEU A 254 12.11 15.32 7.93
CA LEU A 254 12.95 16.32 7.25
C LEU A 254 12.19 17.07 6.15
N ILE A 255 11.12 16.49 5.65
CA ILE A 255 10.34 17.03 4.52
C ILE A 255 8.87 17.26 4.85
N ALA A 256 8.44 16.92 6.07
CA ALA A 256 7.07 17.11 6.50
C ALA A 256 6.69 18.60 6.56
N ASN A 257 5.56 18.94 5.95
CA ASN A 257 4.94 20.24 6.20
C ASN A 257 4.39 20.29 7.64
N LYS A 258 3.93 21.48 8.09
CA LYS A 258 3.42 21.68 9.46
C LYS A 258 2.26 20.75 9.82
N GLU A 259 1.37 20.48 8.86
CA GLU A 259 0.22 19.61 9.05
C GLU A 259 0.65 18.15 9.27
N ASN A 260 1.60 17.66 8.48
CA ASN A 260 2.10 16.30 8.57
C ASN A 260 3.02 16.07 9.77
N ALA A 261 3.80 17.08 10.15
CA ALA A 261 4.81 16.97 11.21
C ALA A 261 4.21 16.53 12.55
N ILE A 262 2.96 16.89 12.87
CA ILE A 262 2.32 16.51 14.14
C ILE A 262 2.20 15.00 14.31
N TYR A 263 2.00 14.25 13.21
CA TYR A 263 1.85 12.78 13.21
C TYR A 263 3.17 12.04 13.40
N LEU A 264 4.29 12.75 13.33
CA LEU A 264 5.64 12.20 13.45
C LEU A 264 6.27 12.47 14.82
N THR A 265 5.57 13.21 15.68
CA THR A 265 6.06 13.61 17.02
C THR A 265 5.97 12.47 18.03
N PRO A 266 6.82 12.49 19.09
CA PRO A 266 6.73 11.54 20.19
C PRO A 266 5.34 11.53 20.84
N HIS A 267 4.75 12.70 21.03
CA HIS A 267 3.42 12.83 21.66
C HIS A 267 2.36 12.06 20.88
N TRP A 268 2.29 12.29 19.55
CA TRP A 268 1.32 11.60 18.71
C TRP A 268 1.57 10.09 18.67
N MET A 269 2.83 9.67 18.56
CA MET A 269 3.21 8.26 18.54
C MET A 269 2.89 7.55 19.86
N MET A 270 3.15 8.18 21.00
CA MET A 270 2.80 7.63 22.32
C MET A 270 1.29 7.46 22.46
N ASP A 271 0.50 8.47 22.11
CA ASP A 271 -0.95 8.47 22.28
C ASP A 271 -1.65 7.48 21.33
N ASN A 272 -1.19 7.38 20.09
CA ASN A 272 -1.94 6.73 19.03
C ASN A 272 -1.34 5.39 18.57
N VAL A 273 -0.06 5.12 18.87
CA VAL A 273 0.62 3.89 18.42
C VAL A 273 1.17 3.09 19.59
N LEU A 274 2.11 3.64 20.33
CA LEU A 274 2.89 2.88 21.34
C LEU A 274 2.04 2.41 22.51
N SER A 275 1.00 3.16 22.89
CA SER A 275 0.03 2.77 23.93
C SER A 275 -0.96 1.69 23.50
N LYS A 276 -0.95 1.26 22.21
CA LYS A 276 -1.99 0.41 21.64
C LYS A 276 -1.64 -1.09 21.68
N GLY A 277 -1.65 -1.66 22.88
CA GLY A 277 -1.64 -3.11 23.08
C GLY A 277 -0.43 -3.84 22.50
N ALA A 278 -0.67 -5.01 21.92
CA ALA A 278 0.38 -5.88 21.40
C ALA A 278 1.13 -5.27 20.21
N PHE A 279 0.44 -4.61 19.30
CA PHE A 279 1.07 -3.95 18.15
C PHE A 279 1.97 -2.79 18.58
N GLY A 280 1.53 -1.93 19.51
CA GLY A 280 2.32 -0.81 19.99
C GLY A 280 3.62 -1.24 20.68
N LYS A 281 3.64 -2.42 21.32
CA LYS A 281 4.84 -2.97 21.99
C LYS A 281 5.94 -3.39 21.02
N ILE A 282 5.58 -3.77 19.79
CA ILE A 282 6.54 -4.23 18.77
C ILE A 282 6.80 -3.18 17.69
N TYR A 283 6.03 -2.08 17.66
CA TYR A 283 6.27 -0.98 16.74
C TYR A 283 7.57 -0.26 17.10
N ARG A 284 8.43 -0.03 16.10
CA ARG A 284 9.76 0.56 16.26
C ARG A 284 9.70 2.09 16.12
N VAL A 285 10.38 2.78 17.01
CA VAL A 285 10.49 4.25 17.05
C VAL A 285 11.91 4.68 17.39
N TRP A 286 12.24 5.93 17.15
CA TRP A 286 13.52 6.47 17.56
C TRP A 286 13.74 6.33 19.08
N GLY A 287 14.94 5.90 19.47
CA GLY A 287 15.34 5.82 20.88
C GLY A 287 14.60 4.75 21.68
N ASP A 288 14.06 3.71 21.04
CA ASP A 288 13.28 2.63 21.69
C ASP A 288 14.13 1.62 22.50
N GLY A 289 15.45 1.78 22.50
CA GLY A 289 16.39 0.92 23.23
C GLY A 289 16.69 -0.42 22.54
N LYS A 290 16.23 -0.63 21.30
CA LYS A 290 16.38 -1.90 20.58
C LYS A 290 17.31 -1.73 19.38
N GLN A 291 18.09 -2.76 19.10
CA GLN A 291 18.84 -2.95 17.86
C GLN A 291 18.44 -4.30 17.28
N MET A 292 18.38 -4.41 15.95
CA MET A 292 18.13 -5.69 15.26
C MET A 292 19.28 -6.64 15.48
N VAL A 293 20.50 -6.14 15.25
CA VAL A 293 21.73 -6.87 15.51
C VAL A 293 22.63 -5.99 16.39
N LYS A 294 23.04 -6.52 17.50
CA LYS A 294 23.89 -5.78 18.45
C LYS A 294 25.18 -5.33 17.76
N ASN A 295 25.51 -4.05 17.93
CA ASN A 295 26.69 -3.39 17.36
C ASN A 295 26.69 -3.31 15.82
N ASP A 296 25.56 -3.43 15.16
CA ASP A 296 25.44 -3.09 13.75
C ASP A 296 25.74 -1.60 13.55
N PRO A 297 26.74 -1.23 12.74
CA PRO A 297 27.14 0.17 12.57
C PRO A 297 26.08 1.04 11.88
N PHE A 298 25.07 0.46 11.25
CA PHE A 298 23.97 1.19 10.61
C PHE A 298 22.72 1.30 11.48
N ASP A 299 22.57 0.42 12.51
CA ASP A 299 21.40 0.40 13.40
C ASP A 299 21.66 1.18 14.71
N TYR A 300 21.66 2.50 14.59
CA TYR A 300 21.76 3.42 15.73
C TYR A 300 20.40 3.99 16.17
N PHE A 301 19.33 3.66 15.47
CA PHE A 301 17.99 4.25 15.66
C PHE A 301 17.42 4.03 17.07
N GLY A 302 17.66 2.86 17.65
CA GLY A 302 17.21 2.55 19.00
C GLY A 302 18.02 3.22 20.12
N LEU A 303 19.20 3.79 19.80
CA LEU A 303 20.07 4.39 20.81
C LEU A 303 19.54 5.78 21.23
N ASP A 304 19.48 6.00 22.54
CA ASP A 304 19.03 7.26 23.12
C ASP A 304 20.13 7.93 23.95
N GLY A 305 20.04 9.25 24.14
CA GLY A 305 20.99 10.02 24.94
C GLY A 305 22.30 10.40 24.25
N TYR A 306 22.50 10.06 22.98
CA TYR A 306 23.71 10.39 22.22
C TYR A 306 23.43 11.45 21.15
N THR A 307 24.43 12.33 20.87
CA THR A 307 24.41 13.21 19.71
C THR A 307 24.87 12.47 18.44
N ASN A 308 24.65 13.06 17.26
CA ASN A 308 25.15 12.50 16.00
C ASN A 308 26.67 12.34 16.00
N GLU A 309 27.41 13.30 16.59
CA GLU A 309 28.87 13.30 16.71
C GLU A 309 29.32 12.17 17.64
N GLN A 310 28.65 11.97 18.76
CA GLN A 310 28.94 10.87 19.69
C GLN A 310 28.70 9.50 19.02
N LEU A 311 27.59 9.34 18.29
CA LEU A 311 27.32 8.10 17.55
C LEU A 311 28.40 7.83 16.49
N LYS A 312 28.82 8.85 15.73
CA LYS A 312 29.93 8.72 14.78
C LYS A 312 31.24 8.34 15.46
N ALA A 313 31.54 8.96 16.62
CA ALA A 313 32.73 8.63 17.40
C ALA A 313 32.70 7.19 17.97
N MET A 314 31.52 6.61 18.18
CA MET A 314 31.31 5.22 18.56
C MET A 314 31.40 4.24 17.37
N GLY A 315 31.59 4.72 16.14
CA GLY A 315 31.72 3.91 14.92
C GLY A 315 30.42 3.70 14.15
N TYR A 316 29.32 4.37 14.52
CA TYR A 316 28.09 4.28 13.75
C TYR A 316 28.13 5.14 12.49
N VAL A 317 27.55 4.64 11.41
CA VAL A 317 27.30 5.38 10.17
C VAL A 317 26.00 6.15 10.33
N VAL A 318 26.09 7.39 10.77
CA VAL A 318 24.90 8.25 10.97
C VAL A 318 24.51 8.86 9.62
N TRP A 319 23.73 8.10 8.85
CA TRP A 319 23.26 8.51 7.51
C TRP A 319 21.97 9.34 7.56
N MET A 320 21.23 9.27 8.69
CA MET A 320 20.04 10.06 8.95
C MET A 320 20.22 10.80 10.28
N PRO A 321 19.96 12.12 10.35
CA PRO A 321 20.01 12.83 11.61
C PRO A 321 19.10 12.21 12.66
N LYS A 322 19.63 11.99 13.87
CA LYS A 322 18.87 11.45 14.99
C LYS A 322 17.65 12.33 15.27
N GLN A 323 16.52 11.70 15.50
CA GLN A 323 15.27 12.35 15.89
C GLN A 323 15.01 12.18 17.39
N GLU A 324 13.99 12.88 17.88
CA GLU A 324 13.57 12.81 19.27
C GLU A 324 13.08 11.39 19.64
N LYS A 325 13.38 10.95 20.87
CA LYS A 325 12.93 9.66 21.38
C LYS A 325 11.42 9.49 21.25
N ASN A 326 10.98 8.30 20.88
CA ASN A 326 9.60 7.91 20.61
C ASN A 326 8.98 8.60 19.39
N SER A 327 9.73 9.38 18.60
CA SER A 327 9.20 9.89 17.33
C SER A 327 9.14 8.80 16.25
N TRP A 328 8.38 9.07 15.19
CA TRP A 328 8.25 8.21 14.03
C TRP A 328 9.62 7.79 13.48
N LEU A 329 9.79 6.48 13.21
CA LEU A 329 11.03 5.98 12.62
C LEU A 329 10.89 5.80 11.11
N GLY A 330 9.92 5.05 10.66
CA GLY A 330 9.68 4.76 9.25
C GLY A 330 8.77 3.54 9.04
N GLU A 331 8.14 3.50 7.88
CA GLU A 331 7.36 2.40 7.31
C GLU A 331 7.56 2.43 5.78
N GLY A 332 8.82 2.29 5.30
CA GLY A 332 9.20 2.56 3.91
C GLY A 332 8.38 1.80 2.87
N ASP A 333 7.91 0.61 3.20
CA ASP A 333 7.21 -0.29 2.31
C ASP A 333 5.69 -0.09 2.29
N THR A 334 5.15 0.67 3.23
CA THR A 334 3.70 0.92 3.37
C THR A 334 3.09 1.44 2.06
N GLY A 335 3.78 2.29 1.32
CA GLY A 335 3.30 2.79 0.03
C GLY A 335 2.96 1.70 -0.97
N THR A 336 3.60 0.53 -0.92
CA THR A 336 3.41 -0.57 -1.88
C THR A 336 1.99 -1.15 -1.84
N PHE A 337 1.33 -1.15 -0.69
CA PHE A 337 0.00 -1.75 -0.54
C PHE A 337 -1.14 -0.74 -0.29
N MET A 338 -0.84 0.52 0.06
CA MET A 338 -1.87 1.49 0.44
C MET A 338 -2.82 1.86 -0.70
N ASN A 339 -2.41 1.70 -1.95
CA ASN A 339 -3.31 1.88 -3.10
C ASN A 339 -4.26 0.70 -3.33
N LEU A 340 -4.04 -0.43 -2.65
CA LEU A 340 -4.90 -1.61 -2.75
C LEU A 340 -6.10 -1.55 -1.78
N LEU A 341 -6.16 -0.54 -0.91
CA LEU A 341 -7.24 -0.37 0.07
C LEU A 341 -8.54 0.08 -0.58
N ASP A 342 -9.65 -0.44 -0.08
CA ASP A 342 -11.00 0.01 -0.45
C ASP A 342 -11.42 1.24 0.37
N ASN A 343 -10.74 2.36 0.12
CA ASN A 343 -11.07 3.65 0.73
C ASN A 343 -11.94 4.55 -0.17
N GLY A 344 -12.32 4.05 -1.36
CA GLY A 344 -13.17 4.74 -2.34
C GLY A 344 -12.43 5.59 -3.38
N LEU A 345 -11.09 5.74 -3.30
CA LEU A 345 -10.29 6.42 -4.33
C LEU A 345 -10.17 5.59 -5.62
N ASN A 346 -10.40 4.26 -5.55
CA ASN A 346 -10.19 3.32 -6.64
C ASN A 346 -8.75 3.35 -7.19
N ALA A 347 -7.78 3.47 -6.28
CA ALA A 347 -6.37 3.62 -6.62
C ALA A 347 -5.69 2.32 -7.08
N ILE A 348 -6.38 1.18 -6.95
CA ILE A 348 -5.91 -0.14 -7.40
C ILE A 348 -5.76 -0.25 -8.93
N ASP A 349 -6.52 0.54 -9.69
CA ASP A 349 -6.39 0.56 -11.14
C ASP A 349 -5.04 1.17 -11.54
N PHE A 350 -4.33 0.48 -12.41
CA PHE A 350 -3.06 0.92 -12.97
C PHE A 350 -3.10 2.32 -13.61
N ASN A 351 -4.24 2.66 -14.22
CA ASN A 351 -4.47 3.97 -14.83
C ASN A 351 -5.06 4.99 -13.86
N SER A 352 -5.17 4.65 -12.58
CA SER A 352 -5.72 5.54 -11.58
C SER A 352 -4.86 6.80 -11.39
N LEU A 353 -5.46 7.80 -10.75
CA LEU A 353 -4.75 9.02 -10.36
C LEU A 353 -3.84 8.81 -9.14
N GLY A 354 -3.87 7.60 -8.58
CA GLY A 354 -3.19 7.25 -7.34
C GLY A 354 -4.09 7.40 -6.12
N GLY A 355 -3.50 7.27 -4.95
CA GLY A 355 -4.20 7.29 -3.68
C GLY A 355 -3.24 7.36 -2.51
N TRP A 356 -3.57 6.70 -1.42
CA TRP A 356 -2.77 6.71 -0.20
C TRP A 356 -1.34 6.14 -0.35
N GLY A 357 -1.09 5.32 -1.37
CA GLY A 357 0.25 4.85 -1.75
C GLY A 357 0.98 5.73 -2.78
N GLY A 358 0.40 6.88 -3.16
CA GLY A 358 0.97 7.72 -4.21
C GLY A 358 0.47 7.36 -5.61
N ARG A 359 1.12 7.93 -6.63
CA ARG A 359 0.84 7.61 -8.04
C ARG A 359 1.72 6.46 -8.50
N TYR A 360 1.13 5.49 -9.15
CA TYR A 360 1.90 4.45 -9.83
C TYR A 360 2.65 5.01 -11.04
N TYR A 361 3.85 4.52 -11.25
CA TYR A 361 4.61 4.74 -12.46
C TYR A 361 5.41 3.49 -12.80
N ILE A 362 5.73 3.34 -14.08
CA ILE A 362 6.63 2.29 -14.56
C ILE A 362 8.02 2.92 -14.67
N PRO A 363 9.02 2.47 -13.90
CA PRO A 363 10.38 2.95 -14.05
C PRO A 363 10.91 2.67 -15.45
N ASN A 364 11.59 3.65 -16.03
CA ASN A 364 12.34 3.44 -17.26
C ASN A 364 13.79 3.03 -16.90
N PRO A 365 14.21 1.79 -17.21
CA PRO A 365 15.56 1.33 -16.84
C PRO A 365 16.69 2.15 -17.44
N ALA A 366 16.43 2.85 -18.56
CA ALA A 366 17.44 3.68 -19.22
C ALA A 366 17.64 5.05 -18.55
N THR A 367 16.62 5.58 -17.86
CA THR A 367 16.64 6.94 -17.31
C THR A 367 16.44 7.00 -15.81
N ASP A 368 15.72 6.02 -15.23
CA ASP A 368 15.44 5.97 -13.81
C ASP A 368 16.60 5.25 -13.10
N ILE A 369 17.30 5.98 -12.25
CA ILE A 369 18.40 5.44 -11.46
C ILE A 369 17.80 4.53 -10.37
N ASN A 370 18.18 3.26 -10.38
CA ASN A 370 17.95 2.39 -9.23
C ASN A 370 18.90 2.84 -8.09
N PRO A 371 18.40 3.40 -6.99
CA PRO A 371 19.24 3.86 -5.88
C PRO A 371 19.99 2.71 -5.20
N PHE A 372 19.56 1.48 -5.42
CA PHE A 372 20.17 0.27 -4.88
C PHE A 372 21.15 -0.41 -5.85
N SER A 373 21.43 0.21 -7.01
CA SER A 373 22.36 -0.33 -8.00
C SER A 373 23.79 -0.42 -7.47
N ASN A 374 24.52 -1.47 -7.89
CA ASN A 374 25.96 -1.62 -7.64
C ASN A 374 26.82 -0.60 -8.37
N ASP A 375 26.27 0.08 -9.35
CA ASP A 375 26.98 1.10 -10.10
C ASP A 375 27.16 2.36 -9.24
N THR A 376 28.24 2.36 -8.45
CA THR A 376 28.58 3.47 -7.55
C THR A 376 28.90 4.77 -8.28
N SER A 377 29.18 4.73 -9.59
CA SER A 377 29.37 5.92 -10.40
C SER A 377 28.08 6.74 -10.56
N LYS A 378 26.92 6.07 -10.42
CA LYS A 378 25.57 6.65 -10.47
C LYS A 378 24.98 6.94 -9.10
N VAL A 379 25.55 6.39 -8.03
CA VAL A 379 25.12 6.58 -6.64
C VAL A 379 26.11 7.52 -5.95
N LYS A 380 26.08 8.78 -6.29
CA LYS A 380 26.74 9.80 -5.47
C LYS A 380 25.92 10.00 -4.21
N ASP A 381 26.47 9.52 -3.10
CA ASP A 381 26.03 9.74 -1.73
C ASP A 381 24.52 9.48 -1.47
N LEU A 382 24.22 8.36 -0.84
CA LEU A 382 22.93 8.06 -0.20
C LEU A 382 22.65 8.98 1.02
N VAL A 383 23.22 10.14 1.04
CA VAL A 383 22.62 11.25 1.74
C VAL A 383 21.38 11.56 0.91
N ILE A 384 20.20 11.49 1.51
CA ILE A 384 18.96 12.09 0.97
C ILE A 384 19.31 13.56 0.75
N SER A 385 20.04 13.83 -0.32
CA SER A 385 20.47 15.16 -0.65
C SER A 385 19.27 15.89 -1.25
N ALA A 386 19.19 17.19 -1.04
CA ALA A 386 18.31 18.09 -1.75
C ALA A 386 18.31 17.85 -3.28
N ASN A 387 19.37 17.25 -3.84
CA ASN A 387 19.51 16.81 -5.23
C ASN A 387 18.65 15.60 -5.60
N MET A 388 18.32 14.69 -4.68
CA MET A 388 17.35 13.63 -4.96
C MET A 388 15.92 14.21 -5.06
N LEU A 389 15.61 15.17 -4.21
CA LEU A 389 14.37 15.97 -4.26
C LEU A 389 14.31 16.81 -5.55
N SER A 390 15.39 17.45 -5.98
CA SER A 390 15.40 18.29 -7.18
C SER A 390 15.35 17.51 -8.51
N LYS A 391 15.83 16.25 -8.55
CA LYS A 391 15.70 15.37 -9.73
C LYS A 391 14.34 14.70 -9.82
N MET A 392 13.64 14.48 -8.70
CA MET A 392 12.21 14.15 -8.71
C MET A 392 11.37 15.29 -9.32
N ASP A 393 11.88 16.50 -9.33
CA ASP A 393 11.17 17.73 -9.71
C ASP A 393 11.09 17.95 -11.23
N SER A 394 11.98 17.39 -12.05
CA SER A 394 11.96 17.69 -13.49
C SER A 394 10.87 17.00 -14.29
N ALA A 395 10.44 15.79 -13.87
CA ALA A 395 9.25 15.12 -14.40
C ALA A 395 7.95 15.66 -13.77
N ALA A 396 8.04 16.32 -12.62
CA ALA A 396 6.91 16.84 -11.85
C ALA A 396 6.30 18.11 -12.44
N LYS A 397 6.98 18.84 -13.34
CA LYS A 397 6.51 20.15 -13.84
C LYS A 397 5.18 20.13 -14.59
N THR A 398 4.76 18.99 -15.11
CA THR A 398 3.49 18.83 -15.83
C THR A 398 2.41 18.13 -15.00
N LEU A 399 2.78 17.43 -13.94
CA LEU A 399 1.82 16.78 -13.05
C LEU A 399 1.12 17.84 -12.17
N ALA A 400 -0.18 17.64 -11.96
CA ALA A 400 -0.91 18.41 -10.96
C ALA A 400 -0.41 18.08 -9.55
N ASP A 401 -0.59 19.02 -8.62
CA ASP A 401 -0.26 18.79 -7.22
C ASP A 401 -0.99 17.55 -6.70
N PHE A 402 -0.30 16.77 -5.88
CA PHE A 402 -0.86 15.57 -5.30
C PHE A 402 -1.52 15.91 -3.96
N PRO A 403 -2.75 15.42 -3.71
CA PRO A 403 -3.44 15.70 -2.45
C PRO A 403 -2.63 15.22 -1.24
N ASN A 404 -2.68 15.99 -0.15
CA ASN A 404 -2.05 15.59 1.10
C ASN A 404 -2.91 14.57 1.83
N PHE A 405 -2.72 13.29 1.52
CA PHE A 405 -3.44 12.20 2.18
C PHE A 405 -2.84 11.78 3.53
N PHE A 406 -1.66 12.29 3.91
CA PHE A 406 -0.94 11.81 5.10
C PHE A 406 -1.76 11.93 6.39
N PRO A 407 -2.47 13.05 6.67
CA PRO A 407 -3.35 13.15 7.83
C PRO A 407 -4.45 12.09 7.87
N ALA A 408 -5.12 11.86 6.74
CA ALA A 408 -6.18 10.84 6.64
C ALA A 408 -5.63 9.42 6.88
N VAL A 409 -4.46 9.11 6.32
CA VAL A 409 -3.77 7.84 6.51
C VAL A 409 -3.40 7.59 7.96
N GLN A 410 -2.86 8.60 8.65
CA GLN A 410 -2.41 8.47 10.04
C GLN A 410 -3.59 8.35 11.01
N ASN A 411 -4.66 9.09 10.79
CA ASN A 411 -5.86 8.98 11.62
C ASN A 411 -6.59 7.63 11.42
N ASP A 412 -6.68 7.13 10.19
CA ASP A 412 -7.25 5.79 9.91
C ASP A 412 -6.40 4.69 10.59
N PHE A 413 -5.07 4.80 10.53
CA PHE A 413 -4.17 3.89 11.22
C PHE A 413 -4.38 3.91 12.75
N ALA A 414 -4.45 5.11 13.33
CA ALA A 414 -4.73 5.29 14.75
C ALA A 414 -6.08 4.66 15.14
N SER A 415 -7.13 4.83 14.33
CA SER A 415 -8.44 4.23 14.57
C SER A 415 -8.38 2.70 14.52
N ARG A 416 -7.65 2.11 13.57
CA ARG A 416 -7.49 0.65 13.52
C ARG A 416 -6.67 0.10 14.70
N LEU A 417 -5.73 0.87 15.24
CA LEU A 417 -5.03 0.53 16.48
C LEU A 417 -5.95 0.62 17.71
N VAL A 418 -6.91 1.55 17.72
CA VAL A 418 -7.99 1.56 18.71
C VAL A 418 -8.84 0.29 18.58
N TRP A 419 -9.22 -0.13 17.38
CA TRP A 419 -9.93 -1.40 17.15
C TRP A 419 -9.18 -2.60 17.73
N ALA A 420 -7.85 -2.62 17.59
CA ALA A 420 -7.01 -3.70 18.12
C ALA A 420 -7.03 -3.82 19.65
N THR A 421 -7.43 -2.78 20.37
CA THR A 421 -7.42 -2.70 21.84
C THR A 421 -8.79 -2.56 22.48
N THR A 422 -9.86 -2.34 21.69
CA THR A 422 -11.19 -2.00 22.20
C THR A 422 -12.13 -3.21 22.13
N THR A 423 -12.71 -3.58 23.27
CA THR A 423 -13.55 -4.77 23.42
C THR A 423 -15.04 -4.53 23.18
N ARG A 424 -15.44 -3.30 22.87
CA ARG A 424 -16.83 -2.90 22.59
C ARG A 424 -16.90 -2.08 21.32
N TYR A 425 -17.80 -2.45 20.41
CA TYR A 425 -17.96 -1.77 19.12
C TYR A 425 -18.14 -0.25 19.29
N GLN A 426 -19.02 0.17 20.19
CA GLN A 426 -19.38 1.58 20.40
C GLN A 426 -18.28 2.45 21.04
N GLN A 427 -17.14 1.88 21.37
CA GLN A 427 -15.99 2.60 21.94
C GLN A 427 -14.92 2.92 20.91
N ALA A 428 -15.15 2.59 19.66
CA ALA A 428 -14.25 2.87 18.57
C ALA A 428 -14.98 3.55 17.41
N ASN A 429 -14.27 4.36 16.68
CA ASN A 429 -14.77 5.06 15.50
C ASN A 429 -14.77 4.15 14.27
N HIS A 430 -15.81 4.22 13.43
CA HIS A 430 -15.95 3.46 12.20
C HIS A 430 -16.16 4.38 10.99
N ALA A 431 -15.75 3.90 9.83
CA ALA A 431 -15.74 4.69 8.62
C ALA A 431 -17.14 5.05 8.11
N PRO A 432 -17.37 6.29 7.65
CA PRO A 432 -18.59 6.66 6.95
C PRO A 432 -18.75 5.86 5.65
N VAL A 433 -19.98 5.50 5.30
CA VAL A 433 -20.35 4.75 4.09
C VAL A 433 -20.96 5.70 3.08
N ILE A 434 -20.33 5.81 1.90
CA ILE A 434 -20.75 6.72 0.82
C ILE A 434 -21.43 5.93 -0.29
N THR A 435 -22.64 6.34 -0.66
CA THR A 435 -23.37 5.82 -1.82
C THR A 435 -23.58 6.93 -2.84
N ALA A 436 -23.02 6.79 -4.03
CA ALA A 436 -23.19 7.70 -5.15
C ALA A 436 -22.97 6.98 -6.48
N GLN A 437 -23.56 7.49 -7.55
CA GLN A 437 -23.29 7.00 -8.91
C GLN A 437 -21.82 7.27 -9.27
N GLN A 438 -21.15 6.28 -9.85
CA GLN A 438 -19.71 6.34 -10.09
C GLN A 438 -19.33 6.92 -11.46
N LYS A 439 -20.21 6.80 -12.46
CA LYS A 439 -19.92 7.24 -13.84
C LYS A 439 -21.06 8.07 -14.39
N TYR A 440 -20.72 9.19 -15.03
CA TYR A 440 -21.63 10.06 -15.73
C TYR A 440 -21.12 10.30 -17.15
N PHE A 441 -22.02 10.26 -18.11
CA PHE A 441 -21.73 10.67 -19.49
C PHE A 441 -22.22 12.10 -19.67
N VAL A 442 -21.34 12.99 -20.11
CA VAL A 442 -21.57 14.44 -20.15
C VAL A 442 -21.19 15.03 -21.49
N LYS A 443 -21.75 16.21 -21.81
CA LYS A 443 -21.36 17.01 -22.98
C LYS A 443 -20.46 18.17 -22.57
N ALA A 444 -19.66 18.68 -23.50
CA ALA A 444 -18.93 19.92 -23.33
C ALA A 444 -19.88 21.07 -22.97
N GLY A 445 -19.56 21.86 -21.96
CA GLY A 445 -20.37 22.98 -21.45
C GLY A 445 -21.62 22.58 -20.65
N GLU A 446 -21.89 21.29 -20.47
CA GLU A 446 -23.07 20.81 -19.73
C GLU A 446 -22.92 21.06 -18.22
N THR A 447 -24.04 21.36 -17.56
CA THR A 447 -24.13 21.38 -16.10
C THR A 447 -24.93 20.17 -15.64
N ILE A 448 -24.34 19.33 -14.80
CA ILE A 448 -24.95 18.13 -14.22
C ILE A 448 -25.13 18.27 -12.71
N GLU A 449 -26.07 17.52 -12.17
CA GLU A 449 -26.25 17.38 -10.72
C GLU A 449 -25.66 16.05 -10.26
N LEU A 450 -24.78 16.11 -9.24
CA LEU A 450 -24.25 14.93 -8.54
C LEU A 450 -24.96 14.79 -7.20
N LYS A 451 -25.39 13.57 -6.90
CA LYS A 451 -26.11 13.24 -5.66
C LYS A 451 -25.39 12.13 -4.92
N ALA A 452 -25.26 12.30 -3.61
CA ALA A 452 -24.70 11.30 -2.74
C ALA A 452 -25.55 11.11 -1.47
N MET A 453 -25.48 9.90 -0.91
CA MET A 453 -25.97 9.59 0.42
C MET A 453 -24.81 9.11 1.25
N VAL A 454 -24.77 9.54 2.51
CA VAL A 454 -23.76 9.12 3.46
C VAL A 454 -24.45 8.64 4.73
N LYS A 455 -23.93 7.54 5.29
CA LYS A 455 -24.34 7.03 6.59
C LYS A 455 -23.09 6.79 7.43
N ASP A 456 -23.05 7.40 8.60
CA ASP A 456 -22.05 7.09 9.60
C ASP A 456 -22.56 5.98 10.53
N PRO A 457 -21.78 4.89 10.77
CA PRO A 457 -22.21 3.79 11.65
C PRO A 457 -22.38 4.20 13.10
N ASP A 458 -21.62 5.18 13.57
CA ASP A 458 -21.57 5.62 14.96
C ASP A 458 -22.47 6.85 15.20
N GLY A 459 -22.99 7.44 14.12
CA GLY A 459 -23.84 8.64 14.16
C GLY A 459 -23.07 9.93 14.32
N ASP A 460 -21.81 9.93 13.97
CA ASP A 460 -20.93 11.10 14.07
C ASP A 460 -21.30 12.20 13.07
N ALA A 461 -21.01 13.45 13.44
CA ALA A 461 -21.12 14.57 12.52
C ALA A 461 -20.08 14.44 11.40
N LEU A 462 -20.49 14.78 10.17
CA LEU A 462 -19.68 14.62 8.98
C LEU A 462 -19.27 15.93 8.36
N THR A 463 -18.07 15.96 7.82
CA THR A 463 -17.58 17.00 6.91
C THR A 463 -17.55 16.44 5.51
N VAL A 464 -18.06 17.19 4.54
CA VAL A 464 -18.18 16.82 3.13
C VAL A 464 -17.38 17.78 2.29
N GLN A 465 -16.62 17.27 1.32
CA GLN A 465 -15.87 18.12 0.38
C GLN A 465 -15.83 17.48 -1.01
N TRP A 466 -16.25 18.24 -2.03
CA TRP A 466 -16.07 17.88 -3.43
C TRP A 466 -14.85 18.57 -4.00
N TRP A 467 -14.00 17.80 -4.71
CA TRP A 467 -12.85 18.35 -5.41
C TRP A 467 -12.53 17.56 -6.67
N GLN A 468 -11.78 18.17 -7.59
CA GLN A 468 -11.34 17.52 -8.81
C GLN A 468 -9.96 16.88 -8.60
N PHE A 469 -9.84 15.59 -8.91
CA PHE A 469 -8.55 14.90 -8.92
C PHE A 469 -7.99 14.91 -10.35
N ALA A 470 -7.05 15.78 -10.62
CA ALA A 470 -6.43 15.93 -11.94
C ALA A 470 -5.05 15.26 -11.99
N LYS A 471 -4.71 14.66 -13.15
CA LYS A 471 -3.37 14.10 -13.37
C LYS A 471 -2.34 15.17 -13.76
N TYR A 472 -2.76 16.13 -14.58
CA TYR A 472 -1.88 17.16 -15.14
C TYR A 472 -2.37 18.56 -14.78
N LYS A 473 -1.44 19.53 -14.72
CA LYS A 473 -1.77 20.94 -14.43
C LYS A 473 -2.70 21.57 -15.48
N ASN A 474 -2.60 21.11 -16.72
CA ASN A 474 -3.43 21.55 -17.85
C ASN A 474 -4.70 20.72 -18.06
N SER A 475 -5.01 19.76 -17.17
CA SER A 475 -6.29 19.04 -17.23
C SER A 475 -7.46 20.02 -17.19
N PRO A 476 -8.55 19.76 -17.96
CA PRO A 476 -9.75 20.60 -17.94
C PRO A 476 -10.28 20.77 -16.52
N LYS A 477 -10.55 22.01 -16.14
CA LYS A 477 -11.04 22.34 -14.79
C LYS A 477 -12.56 22.48 -14.82
N VAL A 478 -13.25 21.72 -14.00
CA VAL A 478 -14.69 21.86 -13.78
C VAL A 478 -14.98 22.93 -12.72
N MET A 479 -16.15 23.55 -12.83
CA MET A 479 -16.67 24.39 -11.77
C MET A 479 -17.63 23.56 -10.92
N ILE A 480 -17.31 23.41 -9.63
CA ILE A 480 -18.12 22.71 -8.64
C ILE A 480 -18.80 23.75 -7.77
N GLN A 481 -20.14 23.76 -7.76
CA GLN A 481 -20.94 24.57 -6.83
C GLN A 481 -21.12 23.80 -5.52
N ASN A 482 -21.45 24.48 -4.42
CA ASN A 482 -21.81 23.83 -3.14
C ASN A 482 -20.90 22.66 -2.78
N LYS A 483 -19.58 22.91 -2.74
CA LYS A 483 -18.57 21.87 -2.55
C LYS A 483 -18.67 21.10 -1.22
N GLU A 484 -19.37 21.67 -0.25
CA GLU A 484 -19.50 21.15 1.11
C GLU A 484 -20.86 20.47 1.35
N GLU A 485 -21.67 20.30 0.31
CA GLU A 485 -22.97 19.66 0.38
C GLU A 485 -22.95 18.27 -0.29
N LEU A 486 -23.82 17.35 0.13
CA LEU A 486 -23.94 16.02 -0.48
C LEU A 486 -24.44 16.07 -1.93
N ASN A 487 -25.23 17.07 -2.26
CA ASN A 487 -25.73 17.32 -3.62
C ASN A 487 -25.03 18.54 -4.19
N THR A 488 -24.39 18.41 -5.33
CA THR A 488 -23.68 19.52 -5.97
C THR A 488 -23.98 19.59 -7.46
N LYS A 489 -23.79 20.78 -8.04
CA LYS A 489 -23.82 20.97 -9.50
C LYS A 489 -22.42 21.16 -10.02
N VAL A 490 -22.13 20.50 -11.13
CA VAL A 490 -20.82 20.54 -11.79
C VAL A 490 -20.99 21.01 -13.21
N GLN A 491 -20.31 22.10 -13.57
CA GLN A 491 -20.23 22.59 -14.93
C GLN A 491 -18.99 22.04 -15.62
N VAL A 492 -19.21 21.29 -16.70
CA VAL A 492 -18.15 20.74 -17.55
C VAL A 492 -17.61 21.86 -18.45
N PRO A 493 -16.28 22.00 -18.63
CA PRO A 493 -15.72 22.99 -19.53
C PRO A 493 -16.18 22.79 -20.99
N SER A 494 -16.30 23.87 -21.75
CA SER A 494 -16.67 23.81 -23.16
C SER A 494 -15.55 23.33 -24.09
N ASN A 495 -14.31 23.36 -23.64
CA ASN A 495 -13.11 23.01 -24.40
C ASN A 495 -12.61 21.58 -24.17
N VAL A 496 -13.47 20.69 -23.68
CA VAL A 496 -13.15 19.25 -23.51
C VAL A 496 -13.39 18.50 -24.80
N VAL A 497 -12.66 17.38 -24.99
CA VAL A 497 -12.79 16.52 -26.18
C VAL A 497 -13.55 15.24 -25.85
N VAL A 498 -14.14 14.62 -26.89
CA VAL A 498 -14.87 13.34 -26.76
C VAL A 498 -13.93 12.27 -26.19
N ASN A 499 -14.45 11.43 -25.30
CA ASN A 499 -13.76 10.41 -24.52
C ASN A 499 -12.80 10.96 -23.44
N GLU A 500 -12.73 12.27 -23.25
CA GLU A 500 -12.00 12.82 -22.12
C GLU A 500 -12.65 12.41 -20.80
N LYS A 501 -11.80 12.09 -19.81
CA LYS A 501 -12.21 11.64 -18.48
C LYS A 501 -11.83 12.66 -17.45
N ILE A 502 -12.77 13.08 -16.64
CA ILE A 502 -12.58 14.01 -15.52
C ILE A 502 -13.00 13.29 -14.25
N ASN A 503 -12.09 13.21 -13.27
CA ASN A 503 -12.36 12.57 -11.99
C ASN A 503 -12.69 13.60 -10.92
N LEU A 504 -13.80 13.39 -10.25
CA LEU A 504 -14.25 14.13 -9.09
C LEU A 504 -14.25 13.22 -7.88
N ILE A 505 -13.79 13.76 -6.78
CA ILE A 505 -13.80 13.06 -5.50
C ILE A 505 -14.82 13.71 -4.57
N LEU A 506 -15.72 12.89 -4.07
CA LEU A 506 -16.46 13.20 -2.85
C LEU A 506 -15.64 12.65 -1.69
N GLU A 507 -15.12 13.54 -0.87
CA GLU A 507 -14.44 13.23 0.37
C GLU A 507 -15.41 13.44 1.53
N VAL A 508 -15.50 12.44 2.40
CA VAL A 508 -16.32 12.49 3.60
C VAL A 508 -15.47 12.08 4.79
N ARG A 509 -15.48 12.88 5.81
CA ARG A 509 -14.74 12.69 7.04
C ARG A 509 -15.69 12.80 8.23
N ASP A 510 -15.63 11.88 9.18
CA ASP A 510 -16.24 12.07 10.49
C ASP A 510 -15.45 13.08 11.32
N ASN A 511 -16.08 13.68 12.33
CA ASN A 511 -15.49 14.75 13.13
C ASN A 511 -15.02 14.28 14.51
N THR A 512 -14.46 13.06 14.59
CA THR A 512 -13.90 12.50 15.82
C THR A 512 -12.42 12.88 16.03
N LYS A 513 -11.84 12.55 17.19
CA LYS A 513 -10.43 12.79 17.49
C LYS A 513 -9.50 12.12 16.46
N ASN A 514 -9.74 10.84 16.16
CA ASN A 514 -9.03 10.09 15.14
C ASN A 514 -10.02 9.83 14.00
N TYR A 515 -10.31 10.89 13.27
CA TYR A 515 -11.29 10.87 12.20
C TYR A 515 -10.94 9.86 11.09
N ILE A 516 -11.96 9.28 10.50
CA ILE A 516 -11.80 8.40 9.36
C ILE A 516 -12.32 9.10 8.10
N THR A 517 -11.51 9.13 7.07
CA THR A 517 -11.87 9.69 5.77
C THR A 517 -12.18 8.57 4.80
N ARG A 518 -13.28 8.71 4.06
CA ARG A 518 -13.63 7.87 2.91
C ARG A 518 -13.92 8.72 1.71
N TYR A 519 -13.76 8.12 0.56
CA TYR A 519 -13.87 8.81 -0.71
C TYR A 519 -14.89 8.14 -1.62
N LYS A 520 -15.36 8.87 -2.60
CA LYS A 520 -16.05 8.31 -3.77
C LYS A 520 -15.50 8.96 -5.01
N ASN A 521 -14.79 8.16 -5.82
CA ASN A 521 -14.27 8.62 -7.11
C ASN A 521 -15.39 8.52 -8.15
N ILE A 522 -15.73 9.65 -8.76
CA ILE A 522 -16.76 9.80 -9.78
C ILE A 522 -16.11 10.22 -11.08
N GLU A 523 -16.34 9.43 -12.15
CA GLU A 523 -15.77 9.66 -13.47
C GLU A 523 -16.81 10.32 -14.38
N LEU A 524 -16.51 11.52 -14.89
CA LEU A 524 -17.24 12.16 -15.97
C LEU A 524 -16.58 11.78 -17.29
N ILE A 525 -17.34 11.21 -18.22
CA ILE A 525 -16.88 10.77 -19.55
C ILE A 525 -17.56 11.67 -20.60
N VAL A 526 -16.76 12.43 -21.32
CA VAL A 526 -17.25 13.34 -22.36
C VAL A 526 -17.71 12.56 -23.59
N LYS A 527 -18.96 12.84 -24.07
CA LYS A 527 -19.57 12.27 -25.28
C LYS A 527 -19.54 13.26 -26.44
#